data_80cff7dc19c42b6244914e014c35c16a
#
_entry.id   80cff7dc19c42b6244914e014c35c16a
#
_cell.length_a   1.000
_cell.length_b   1.000
_cell.length_c   1.000
_cell.angle_alpha   90.00
_cell.angle_beta   90.00
_cell.angle_gamma   90.00
#
_symmetry.space_group_name_H-M   'P 1'
#
loop_
_entity.id
_entity.type
_entity.pdbx_description
1 polymer ?
#
loop_
_entity_poly.entity_id
_entity_poly.type
_entity_poly.pdbx_seq_one_letter_code
_entity_poly.pdbx_strand_id
1 'polypeptide(L)'
;DTIGRFRHILERNQLGEAFFTNVVESLQKCNLMLKKGTIVDSTLIAAPSSTKNKEKQRDPEAHSVKKGNQWYFGYKEHIGVDADSGLVHTVETTAANVHDSNMVVELLQGTEEDVYGDSGYLGAEKKDDAVLVNNEGKPIRYQINKRPSQLKKASGEKFELLKAIEHAKSSVRSKVEHVFCVIKRIFHFCKTRFRGREKLHQHCCTLFALANLYLARNRMKVA
;
A
#
# COMPACT_ATOMS: atom_id res chain seq x y z
N ASP A 1 -31.55 -5.25 -5.99
CA ASP A 1 -30.59 -5.87 -5.10
C ASP A 1 -30.19 -4.88 -4.00
N THR A 2 -30.50 -5.20 -2.74
CA THR A 2 -30.29 -4.34 -1.55
C THR A 2 -28.79 -4.07 -1.34
N ILE A 3 -27.95 -5.08 -1.52
CA ILE A 3 -26.48 -4.96 -1.37
C ILE A 3 -25.91 -3.97 -2.39
N GLY A 4 -26.36 -4.06 -3.64
CA GLY A 4 -25.94 -3.14 -4.69
C GLY A 4 -26.38 -1.69 -4.40
N ARG A 5 -27.61 -1.48 -3.92
CA ARG A 5 -28.09 -0.14 -3.51
C ARG A 5 -27.30 0.43 -2.34
N PHE A 6 -27.03 -0.38 -1.32
CA PHE A 6 -26.21 0.03 -0.17
C PHE A 6 -24.79 0.44 -0.60
N ARG A 7 -24.13 -0.36 -1.46
CA ARG A 7 -22.84 -0.01 -2.00
C ARG A 7 -22.86 1.32 -2.76
N HIS A 8 -23.87 1.57 -3.60
CA HIS A 8 -24.00 2.85 -4.30
C HIS A 8 -24.21 4.04 -3.36
N ILE A 9 -24.84 3.85 -2.20
CA ILE A 9 -24.94 4.88 -1.17
C ILE A 9 -23.54 5.18 -0.61
N LEU A 10 -22.76 4.16 -0.28
CA LEU A 10 -21.38 4.31 0.21
C LEU A 10 -20.49 5.06 -0.82
N GLU A 11 -20.55 4.65 -2.08
CA GLU A 11 -19.77 5.25 -3.18
C GLU A 11 -20.14 6.73 -3.39
N ARG A 12 -21.45 7.06 -3.50
CA ARG A 12 -21.92 8.44 -3.76
C ARG A 12 -21.58 9.43 -2.65
N ASN A 13 -21.49 8.95 -1.42
CA ASN A 13 -21.21 9.79 -0.26
C ASN A 13 -19.77 9.65 0.23
N GLN A 14 -18.88 8.99 -0.54
CA GLN A 14 -17.46 8.77 -0.20
C GLN A 14 -17.25 8.15 1.20
N LEU A 15 -18.21 7.32 1.63
CA LEU A 15 -18.21 6.75 2.97
C LEU A 15 -17.14 5.67 3.17
N GLY A 16 -16.58 5.11 2.10
CA GLY A 16 -15.45 4.17 2.18
C GLY A 16 -14.21 4.83 2.76
N GLU A 17 -13.87 5.99 2.25
CA GLU A 17 -12.73 6.79 2.72
C GLU A 17 -12.97 7.34 4.14
N ALA A 18 -14.17 7.89 4.39
CA ALA A 18 -14.56 8.35 5.72
C ALA A 18 -14.50 7.22 6.76
N PHE A 19 -14.94 6.01 6.40
CA PHE A 19 -14.84 4.83 7.26
C PHE A 19 -13.38 4.45 7.55
N PHE A 20 -12.53 4.45 6.51
CA PHE A 20 -11.10 4.17 6.67
C PHE A 20 -10.45 5.17 7.62
N THR A 21 -10.67 6.47 7.41
CA THR A 21 -10.14 7.55 8.25
C THR A 21 -10.57 7.38 9.72
N ASN A 22 -11.88 7.14 9.96
CA ASN A 22 -12.39 6.92 11.31
C ASN A 22 -11.76 5.71 12.01
N VAL A 23 -11.54 4.61 11.29
CA VAL A 23 -10.88 3.41 11.83
C VAL A 23 -9.41 3.72 12.18
N VAL A 24 -8.68 4.39 11.28
CA VAL A 24 -7.28 4.79 11.52
C VAL A 24 -7.17 5.70 12.75
N GLU A 25 -8.00 6.74 12.85
CA GLU A 25 -8.02 7.63 14.01
C GLU A 25 -8.34 6.89 15.31
N SER A 26 -9.29 5.95 15.29
CA SER A 26 -9.65 5.15 16.44
C SER A 26 -8.49 4.28 16.92
N LEU A 27 -7.77 3.64 15.98
CA LEU A 27 -6.59 2.83 16.28
C LEU A 27 -5.43 3.68 16.84
N GLN A 28 -5.29 4.92 16.37
CA GLN A 28 -4.31 5.88 16.92
C GLN A 28 -4.66 6.31 18.34
N LYS A 29 -5.93 6.65 18.60
CA LYS A 29 -6.42 7.01 19.93
C LYS A 29 -6.22 5.86 20.95
N CYS A 30 -6.25 4.62 20.49
CA CYS A 30 -5.94 3.43 21.29
C CYS A 30 -4.43 3.11 21.37
N ASN A 31 -3.53 3.97 20.88
CA ASN A 31 -2.08 3.75 20.81
C ASN A 31 -1.67 2.45 20.08
N LEU A 32 -2.49 1.97 19.16
CA LEU A 32 -2.21 0.78 18.36
C LEU A 32 -1.43 1.10 17.07
N MET A 33 -1.22 2.38 16.76
CA MET A 33 -0.48 2.87 15.59
C MET A 33 0.40 4.04 16.02
N LEU A 34 1.73 3.94 15.85
CA LEU A 34 2.71 4.90 16.36
C LEU A 34 3.17 5.93 15.32
N LYS A 35 3.07 5.61 14.02
CA LYS A 35 3.42 6.47 12.88
C LYS A 35 4.87 6.99 12.84
N LYS A 36 5.81 6.35 13.51
CA LYS A 36 7.23 6.74 13.49
C LYS A 36 7.98 6.24 12.27
N GLY A 37 7.50 5.17 11.67
CA GLY A 37 8.04 4.60 10.44
C GLY A 37 6.93 4.13 9.52
N THR A 38 7.11 4.32 8.21
CA THR A 38 6.14 3.90 7.19
C THR A 38 6.77 2.88 6.25
N ILE A 39 6.08 1.75 6.06
CA ILE A 39 6.37 0.78 5.00
C ILE A 39 5.51 1.17 3.80
N VAL A 40 6.14 1.42 2.66
CA VAL A 40 5.45 1.66 1.39
C VAL A 40 5.50 0.42 0.51
N ASP A 41 4.35 0.00 0.00
CA ASP A 41 4.26 -1.13 -0.93
C ASP A 41 3.01 -1.00 -1.80
N SER A 42 2.93 -1.80 -2.85
CA SER A 42 1.80 -1.80 -3.77
C SER A 42 1.35 -3.21 -4.14
N THR A 43 0.08 -3.32 -4.49
CA THR A 43 -0.46 -4.58 -4.99
C THR A 43 -1.33 -4.36 -6.22
N LEU A 44 -1.24 -5.30 -7.18
CA LEU A 44 -2.07 -5.29 -8.39
C LEU A 44 -3.46 -5.84 -8.09
N ILE A 45 -4.48 -5.10 -8.55
CA ILE A 45 -5.88 -5.53 -8.60
C ILE A 45 -6.28 -5.62 -10.07
N ALA A 46 -6.55 -6.83 -10.54
CA ALA A 46 -6.93 -7.04 -11.92
C ALA A 46 -8.29 -6.41 -12.23
N ALA A 47 -8.43 -5.80 -13.41
CA ALA A 47 -9.69 -5.33 -13.96
C ALA A 47 -10.19 -6.25 -15.09
N PRO A 48 -11.50 -6.25 -15.40
CA PRO A 48 -12.03 -7.00 -16.53
C PRO A 48 -11.40 -6.53 -17.84
N SER A 49 -10.76 -7.44 -18.56
CA SER A 49 -10.13 -7.16 -19.86
C SER A 49 -11.09 -7.33 -21.05
N SER A 50 -12.30 -7.84 -20.81
CA SER A 50 -13.31 -8.08 -21.85
C SER A 50 -13.88 -6.78 -22.40
N THR A 51 -14.05 -6.73 -23.72
CA THR A 51 -14.77 -5.67 -24.44
C THR A 51 -16.23 -6.03 -24.74
N LYS A 52 -16.72 -7.17 -24.21
CA LYS A 52 -18.11 -7.63 -24.37
C LYS A 52 -19.06 -6.89 -23.43
N ASN A 53 -19.06 -5.58 -23.51
CA ASN A 53 -19.97 -4.69 -22.78
C ASN A 53 -20.69 -3.75 -23.76
N LYS A 54 -21.65 -2.97 -23.26
CA LYS A 54 -22.45 -2.07 -24.11
C LYS A 54 -21.60 -1.07 -24.90
N GLU A 55 -20.51 -0.63 -24.32
CA GLU A 55 -19.61 0.38 -24.90
C GLU A 55 -18.48 -0.25 -25.73
N LYS A 56 -18.38 -1.59 -25.79
CA LYS A 56 -17.34 -2.35 -26.49
C LYS A 56 -15.90 -1.90 -26.16
N GLN A 57 -15.69 -1.39 -24.94
CA GLN A 57 -14.42 -0.83 -24.49
C GLN A 57 -14.03 -1.42 -23.13
N ARG A 58 -12.72 -1.53 -22.90
CA ARG A 58 -12.17 -1.78 -21.57
C ARG A 58 -12.36 -0.54 -20.71
N ASP A 59 -12.08 -0.69 -19.42
CA ASP A 59 -12.04 0.45 -18.50
C ASP A 59 -10.92 1.43 -18.93
N PRO A 60 -11.25 2.70 -19.27
CA PRO A 60 -10.26 3.66 -19.78
C PRO A 60 -9.28 4.14 -18.69
N GLU A 61 -9.64 4.05 -17.41
CA GLU A 61 -8.79 4.44 -16.30
C GLU A 61 -7.83 3.32 -15.86
N ALA A 62 -8.08 2.06 -16.29
CA ALA A 62 -7.21 0.93 -16.01
C ALA A 62 -6.14 0.79 -17.11
N HIS A 63 -4.93 0.39 -16.72
CA HIS A 63 -3.82 0.20 -17.65
C HIS A 63 -3.16 -1.18 -17.52
N SER A 64 -2.39 -1.54 -18.55
CA SER A 64 -1.59 -2.77 -18.54
C SER A 64 -0.22 -2.53 -17.95
N VAL A 65 0.26 -3.48 -17.15
CA VAL A 65 1.62 -3.51 -16.61
C VAL A 65 2.22 -4.91 -16.76
N LYS A 66 3.51 -4.99 -17.03
CA LYS A 66 4.24 -6.26 -17.09
C LYS A 66 4.92 -6.51 -15.74
N LYS A 67 4.65 -7.69 -15.13
CA LYS A 67 5.35 -8.16 -13.94
C LYS A 67 5.98 -9.52 -14.24
N GLY A 68 7.30 -9.57 -14.26
CA GLY A 68 8.00 -10.73 -14.81
C GLY A 68 7.69 -10.94 -16.28
N ASN A 69 7.24 -12.14 -16.65
CA ASN A 69 6.82 -12.47 -18.03
C ASN A 69 5.32 -12.35 -18.29
N GLN A 70 4.53 -11.91 -17.29
CA GLN A 70 3.07 -11.84 -17.39
C GLN A 70 2.58 -10.39 -17.46
N TRP A 71 1.59 -10.15 -18.35
CA TRP A 71 0.87 -8.88 -18.44
C TRP A 71 -0.39 -8.92 -17.57
N TYR A 72 -0.59 -7.83 -16.84
CA TYR A 72 -1.78 -7.58 -16.03
C TYR A 72 -2.46 -6.31 -16.51
N PHE A 73 -3.79 -6.33 -16.58
CA PHE A 73 -4.60 -5.16 -16.87
C PHE A 73 -5.42 -4.83 -15.62
N GLY A 74 -5.33 -3.60 -15.14
CA GLY A 74 -6.05 -3.17 -13.93
C GLY A 74 -5.45 -1.94 -13.27
N TYR A 75 -5.44 -2.00 -11.94
CA TYR A 75 -5.03 -0.93 -11.05
C TYR A 75 -3.95 -1.39 -10.07
N LYS A 76 -3.31 -0.45 -9.43
CA LYS A 76 -2.47 -0.67 -8.24
C LYS A 76 -3.10 0.01 -7.04
N GLU A 77 -3.09 -0.71 -5.93
CA GLU A 77 -3.33 -0.16 -4.61
C GLU A 77 -1.97 0.05 -3.94
N HIS A 78 -1.62 1.30 -3.72
CA HIS A 78 -0.45 1.71 -2.97
C HIS A 78 -0.86 1.94 -1.53
N ILE A 79 -0.08 1.43 -0.58
CA ILE A 79 -0.41 1.55 0.84
C ILE A 79 0.79 2.03 1.65
N GLY A 80 0.52 2.94 2.60
CA GLY A 80 1.39 3.28 3.70
C GLY A 80 1.00 2.48 4.94
N VAL A 81 1.93 1.72 5.49
CA VAL A 81 1.72 0.82 6.63
C VAL A 81 2.64 1.25 7.76
N ASP A 82 2.10 1.40 8.96
CA ASP A 82 2.89 1.69 10.15
C ASP A 82 3.88 0.57 10.43
N ALA A 83 5.16 0.93 10.48
CA ALA A 83 6.26 -0.03 10.59
C ALA A 83 6.26 -0.81 11.91
N ASP A 84 5.68 -0.26 12.97
CA ASP A 84 5.60 -0.91 14.28
C ASP A 84 4.41 -1.86 14.37
N SER A 85 3.22 -1.38 14.05
CA SER A 85 1.98 -2.15 14.21
C SER A 85 1.65 -3.05 13.02
N GLY A 86 2.10 -2.71 11.81
CA GLY A 86 1.70 -3.38 10.57
C GLY A 86 0.28 -3.01 10.11
N LEU A 87 -0.28 -1.90 10.61
CA LEU A 87 -1.61 -1.41 10.24
C LEU A 87 -1.51 -0.34 9.15
N VAL A 88 -2.47 -0.33 8.22
CA VAL A 88 -2.52 0.60 7.10
C VAL A 88 -3.01 1.97 7.57
N HIS A 89 -2.30 3.02 7.24
CA HIS A 89 -2.70 4.40 7.54
C HIS A 89 -3.02 5.23 6.29
N THR A 90 -2.54 4.82 5.11
CA THR A 90 -2.79 5.51 3.84
C THR A 90 -3.06 4.50 2.74
N VAL A 91 -4.01 4.82 1.86
CA VAL A 91 -4.37 4.00 0.69
C VAL A 91 -4.53 4.92 -0.51
N GLU A 92 -3.85 4.59 -1.61
CA GLU A 92 -3.94 5.31 -2.87
C GLU A 92 -4.14 4.36 -4.04
N THR A 93 -5.09 4.67 -4.91
CA THR A 93 -5.43 3.86 -6.08
C THR A 93 -4.94 4.54 -7.36
N THR A 94 -4.14 3.84 -8.16
CA THR A 94 -3.66 4.33 -9.46
C THR A 94 -3.91 3.31 -10.57
N ALA A 95 -3.77 3.77 -11.82
CA ALA A 95 -3.66 2.84 -12.94
C ALA A 95 -2.40 1.96 -12.78
N ALA A 96 -2.46 0.71 -13.25
CA ALA A 96 -1.39 -0.26 -13.01
C ALA A 96 -0.01 0.12 -13.60
N ASN A 97 0.04 1.04 -14.57
CA ASN A 97 1.28 1.51 -15.20
C ASN A 97 2.00 2.61 -14.41
N VAL A 98 1.39 3.19 -13.36
CA VAL A 98 2.06 4.17 -12.50
C VAL A 98 3.19 3.47 -11.74
N HIS A 99 4.37 4.10 -11.72
CA HIS A 99 5.54 3.54 -11.03
C HIS A 99 5.42 3.73 -9.51
N ASP A 100 5.73 2.69 -8.73
CA ASP A 100 5.52 2.68 -7.28
C ASP A 100 6.25 3.82 -6.57
N SER A 101 7.49 4.15 -7.01
CA SER A 101 8.26 5.25 -6.43
C SER A 101 7.65 6.64 -6.64
N ASN A 102 6.67 6.81 -7.54
CA ASN A 102 5.98 8.09 -7.72
C ASN A 102 4.94 8.36 -6.63
N MET A 103 4.54 7.32 -5.89
CA MET A 103 3.48 7.40 -4.91
C MET A 103 3.97 7.51 -3.46
N VAL A 104 5.30 7.62 -3.27
CA VAL A 104 5.87 7.63 -1.90
C VAL A 104 5.37 8.84 -1.11
N VAL A 105 5.35 10.01 -1.73
CA VAL A 105 4.97 11.27 -1.07
C VAL A 105 3.53 11.20 -0.55
N GLU A 106 2.61 10.70 -1.37
CA GLU A 106 1.19 10.55 -1.03
C GLU A 106 0.96 9.51 0.07
N LEU A 107 1.90 8.59 0.27
CA LEU A 107 1.81 7.55 1.30
C LEU A 107 2.38 7.97 2.66
N LEU A 108 3.11 9.09 2.73
CA LEU A 108 3.68 9.60 3.97
C LEU A 108 2.68 10.49 4.73
N GLN A 109 2.82 10.51 6.05
CA GLN A 109 2.00 11.32 6.96
C GLN A 109 2.74 12.54 7.51
N GLY A 110 4.04 12.65 7.23
CA GLY A 110 4.89 13.74 7.67
C GLY A 110 5.43 13.60 9.09
N THR A 111 5.19 12.48 9.77
CA THR A 111 5.71 12.20 11.12
C THR A 111 6.81 11.13 11.13
N GLU A 112 7.14 10.60 9.97
CA GLU A 112 8.07 9.50 9.80
C GLU A 112 9.51 9.87 10.16
N GLU A 113 10.19 8.95 10.83
CA GLU A 113 11.65 8.95 10.98
C GLU A 113 12.30 8.00 9.96
N ASP A 114 11.60 6.91 9.60
CA ASP A 114 12.05 5.90 8.65
C ASP A 114 10.98 5.57 7.60
N VAL A 115 11.40 5.39 6.35
CA VAL A 115 10.57 4.91 5.24
C VAL A 115 11.17 3.62 4.69
N TYR A 116 10.41 2.53 4.74
CA TYR A 116 10.81 1.22 4.26
C TYR A 116 10.13 0.89 2.94
N GLY A 117 10.89 0.39 1.98
CA GLY A 117 10.36 -0.03 0.68
C GLY A 117 11.21 -1.14 0.05
N ASP A 118 10.65 -1.82 -0.95
CA ASP A 118 11.40 -2.79 -1.74
C ASP A 118 12.33 -2.10 -2.76
N SER A 119 13.07 -2.86 -3.53
CA SER A 119 13.98 -2.33 -4.55
C SER A 119 13.28 -1.59 -5.71
N GLY A 120 11.96 -1.66 -5.82
CA GLY A 120 11.17 -0.88 -6.76
C GLY A 120 11.08 0.60 -6.40
N TYR A 121 11.34 0.93 -5.13
CA TYR A 121 11.36 2.29 -4.59
C TYR A 121 12.75 2.95 -4.59
N LEU A 122 13.78 2.28 -5.12
CA LEU A 122 15.14 2.85 -5.21
C LEU A 122 15.12 4.18 -5.97
N GLY A 123 15.69 5.21 -5.36
CA GLY A 123 15.79 6.56 -5.91
C GLY A 123 14.56 7.45 -5.60
N ALA A 124 13.60 6.97 -4.82
CA ALA A 124 12.47 7.81 -4.38
C ALA A 124 12.96 9.04 -3.61
N GLU A 125 14.02 8.89 -2.80
CA GLU A 125 14.65 9.96 -2.01
C GLU A 125 15.35 11.03 -2.86
N LYS A 126 15.53 10.78 -4.17
CA LYS A 126 16.23 11.68 -5.10
C LYS A 126 15.30 12.44 -6.03
N LYS A 127 14.01 12.24 -5.89
CA LYS A 127 13.04 12.96 -6.71
C LYS A 127 12.88 14.39 -6.23
N ASP A 128 12.46 15.28 -7.13
CA ASP A 128 12.29 16.69 -6.85
C ASP A 128 11.19 16.97 -5.81
N ASP A 129 10.20 16.07 -5.72
CA ASP A 129 9.08 16.08 -4.79
C ASP A 129 9.34 15.26 -3.51
N ALA A 130 10.53 14.68 -3.34
CA ALA A 130 10.82 13.81 -2.20
C ALA A 130 10.74 14.55 -0.86
N VAL A 131 10.02 13.98 0.10
CA VAL A 131 9.95 14.46 1.48
C VAL A 131 11.17 13.93 2.24
N LEU A 132 12.13 14.81 2.51
CA LEU A 132 13.40 14.45 3.16
C LEU A 132 13.44 14.78 4.65
N VAL A 133 12.52 15.60 5.11
CA VAL A 133 12.38 16.00 6.52
C VAL A 133 10.91 15.85 6.94
N ASN A 134 10.71 15.45 8.18
CA ASN A 134 9.37 15.35 8.75
C ASN A 134 8.85 16.70 9.27
N ASN A 135 7.62 16.74 9.76
CA ASN A 135 6.97 17.95 10.28
C ASN A 135 7.68 18.55 11.52
N GLU A 136 8.56 17.79 12.16
CA GLU A 136 9.40 18.26 13.28
C GLU A 136 10.76 18.78 12.80
N GLY A 137 11.02 18.80 11.48
CA GLY A 137 12.30 19.20 10.89
C GLY A 137 13.40 18.15 11.01
N LYS A 138 13.09 16.92 11.39
CA LYS A 138 14.05 15.81 11.47
C LYS A 138 14.20 15.12 10.12
N PRO A 139 15.43 14.70 9.75
CA PRO A 139 15.68 13.99 8.50
C PRO A 139 14.97 12.62 8.48
N ILE A 140 14.32 12.30 7.37
CA ILE A 140 13.71 10.99 7.13
C ILE A 140 14.75 10.06 6.52
N ARG A 141 14.91 8.86 7.09
CA ARG A 141 15.83 7.83 6.59
C ARG A 141 15.10 6.89 5.65
N TYR A 142 15.47 6.87 4.38
CA TYR A 142 14.94 5.94 3.39
C TYR A 142 15.63 4.59 3.47
N GLN A 143 14.98 3.60 4.08
CA GLN A 143 15.45 2.23 4.30
C GLN A 143 15.04 1.31 3.13
N ILE A 144 15.33 1.72 1.90
CA ILE A 144 14.96 0.94 0.71
C ILE A 144 15.90 -0.25 0.53
N ASN A 145 15.35 -1.44 0.25
CA ASN A 145 16.12 -2.64 -0.01
C ASN A 145 16.94 -2.52 -1.29
N LYS A 146 18.19 -2.93 -1.23
CA LYS A 146 19.08 -3.00 -2.40
C LYS A 146 18.78 -4.22 -3.26
N ARG A 147 19.00 -4.09 -4.56
CA ARG A 147 18.91 -5.23 -5.48
C ARG A 147 20.02 -6.25 -5.17
N PRO A 148 19.77 -7.56 -5.31
CA PRO A 148 20.80 -8.59 -5.08
C PRO A 148 22.09 -8.39 -5.87
N SER A 149 21.99 -7.83 -7.08
CA SER A 149 23.17 -7.49 -7.92
C SER A 149 24.08 -6.41 -7.31
N GLN A 150 23.51 -5.51 -6.48
CA GLN A 150 24.28 -4.47 -5.79
C GLN A 150 25.02 -5.04 -4.57
N LEU A 151 24.45 -6.04 -3.90
CA LEU A 151 25.08 -6.71 -2.76
C LEU A 151 26.29 -7.55 -3.19
N LYS A 152 26.22 -8.21 -4.35
CA LYS A 152 27.29 -9.04 -4.91
C LYS A 152 28.58 -8.25 -5.25
N LYS A 153 28.54 -6.92 -5.23
CA LYS A 153 29.72 -6.07 -5.42
C LYS A 153 30.63 -5.97 -4.18
N ALA A 154 30.13 -6.38 -3.02
CA ALA A 154 30.90 -6.46 -1.78
C ALA A 154 31.40 -7.89 -1.55
N SER A 155 32.48 -8.06 -0.78
CA SER A 155 33.02 -9.36 -0.40
C SER A 155 33.46 -9.36 1.07
N GLY A 156 33.68 -10.55 1.63
CA GLY A 156 34.13 -10.72 3.02
C GLY A 156 33.14 -10.18 4.06
N GLU A 157 33.65 -9.67 5.16
CA GLU A 157 32.87 -9.14 6.29
C GLU A 157 31.86 -8.05 5.86
N LYS A 158 32.25 -7.20 4.89
CA LYS A 158 31.39 -6.15 4.35
C LYS A 158 30.14 -6.73 3.69
N PHE A 159 30.25 -7.84 2.99
CA PHE A 159 29.10 -8.53 2.37
C PHE A 159 28.15 -9.07 3.43
N GLU A 160 28.67 -9.72 4.48
CA GLU A 160 27.85 -10.27 5.55
C GLU A 160 27.12 -9.17 6.34
N LEU A 161 27.80 -8.05 6.62
CA LEU A 161 27.18 -6.90 7.27
C LEU A 161 26.03 -6.31 6.40
N LEU A 162 26.30 -6.09 5.11
CA LEU A 162 25.26 -5.58 4.20
C LEU A 162 24.07 -6.54 4.10
N LYS A 163 24.32 -7.84 4.06
CA LYS A 163 23.27 -8.86 4.04
C LYS A 163 22.44 -8.84 5.32
N ALA A 164 23.06 -8.68 6.48
CA ALA A 164 22.36 -8.54 7.76
C ALA A 164 21.46 -7.28 7.80
N ILE A 165 21.96 -6.15 7.30
CA ILE A 165 21.20 -4.89 7.19
C ILE A 165 19.99 -5.09 6.27
N GLU A 166 20.17 -5.68 5.09
CA GLU A 166 19.06 -5.91 4.15
C GLU A 166 18.03 -6.90 4.71
N HIS A 167 18.50 -7.91 5.47
CA HIS A 167 17.59 -8.83 6.17
C HIS A 167 16.76 -8.10 7.23
N ALA A 168 17.36 -7.21 8.03
CA ALA A 168 16.65 -6.41 9.01
C ALA A 168 15.58 -5.53 8.36
N LYS A 169 15.90 -4.82 7.28
CA LYS A 169 14.93 -4.04 6.49
C LYS A 169 13.78 -4.91 5.96
N SER A 170 14.10 -6.07 5.40
CA SER A 170 13.10 -7.01 4.88
C SER A 170 12.21 -7.57 5.97
N SER A 171 12.72 -7.78 7.18
CA SER A 171 11.95 -8.21 8.34
C SER A 171 10.89 -7.17 8.75
N VAL A 172 11.24 -5.87 8.77
CA VAL A 172 10.27 -4.80 9.01
C VAL A 172 9.23 -4.76 7.89
N ARG A 173 9.68 -4.77 6.63
CA ARG A 173 8.81 -4.69 5.45
C ARG A 173 7.84 -5.88 5.33
N SER A 174 8.22 -7.07 5.83
CA SER A 174 7.36 -8.25 5.74
C SER A 174 5.98 -8.08 6.39
N LYS A 175 5.81 -7.09 7.28
CA LYS A 175 4.51 -6.78 7.90
C LYS A 175 3.44 -6.39 6.88
N VAL A 176 3.81 -5.76 5.76
CA VAL A 176 2.87 -5.41 4.69
C VAL A 176 2.24 -6.64 4.03
N GLU A 177 2.97 -7.75 4.00
CA GLU A 177 2.48 -9.02 3.42
C GLU A 177 1.27 -9.57 4.20
N HIS A 178 1.18 -9.30 5.51
CA HIS A 178 0.02 -9.68 6.31
C HIS A 178 -1.23 -8.93 5.87
N VAL A 179 -1.10 -7.64 5.56
CA VAL A 179 -2.20 -6.82 5.02
C VAL A 179 -2.68 -7.39 3.68
N PHE A 180 -1.76 -7.61 2.75
CA PHE A 180 -2.11 -8.17 1.44
C PHE A 180 -2.67 -9.61 1.53
N CYS A 181 -2.21 -10.38 2.51
CA CYS A 181 -2.79 -11.69 2.80
C CYS A 181 -4.26 -11.57 3.22
N VAL A 182 -4.61 -10.64 4.11
CA VAL A 182 -6.00 -10.39 4.51
C VAL A 182 -6.84 -10.00 3.30
N ILE A 183 -6.41 -9.01 2.50
CA ILE A 183 -7.16 -8.54 1.33
C ILE A 183 -7.35 -9.67 0.30
N LYS A 184 -6.27 -10.39 -0.05
CA LYS A 184 -6.30 -11.33 -1.19
C LYS A 184 -6.78 -12.72 -0.82
N ARG A 185 -6.42 -13.24 0.38
CA ARG A 185 -6.73 -14.61 0.77
C ARG A 185 -7.95 -14.71 1.68
N ILE A 186 -8.13 -13.77 2.62
CA ILE A 186 -9.24 -13.81 3.56
C ILE A 186 -10.48 -13.13 2.96
N PHE A 187 -10.31 -11.93 2.36
CA PHE A 187 -11.42 -11.21 1.71
C PHE A 187 -11.60 -11.59 0.24
N HIS A 188 -10.71 -12.42 -0.32
CA HIS A 188 -10.73 -12.90 -1.72
C HIS A 188 -10.78 -11.79 -2.77
N PHE A 189 -10.20 -10.63 -2.47
CA PHE A 189 -10.20 -9.48 -3.35
C PHE A 189 -8.90 -9.39 -4.16
N CYS A 190 -8.86 -10.09 -5.32
CA CYS A 190 -7.75 -10.06 -6.27
C CYS A 190 -8.11 -9.37 -7.59
N LYS A 191 -9.42 -9.17 -7.83
CA LYS A 191 -9.95 -8.64 -9.09
C LYS A 191 -11.13 -7.74 -8.82
N THR A 192 -11.12 -6.53 -9.37
CA THR A 192 -12.28 -5.63 -9.31
C THR A 192 -13.37 -6.07 -10.29
N ARG A 193 -14.61 -5.82 -9.91
CA ARG A 193 -15.79 -5.89 -10.79
C ARG A 193 -16.32 -4.49 -11.15
N PHE A 194 -15.70 -3.47 -10.56
CA PHE A 194 -16.06 -2.08 -10.78
C PHE A 194 -15.36 -1.54 -12.01
N ARG A 195 -15.94 -0.54 -12.61
CA ARG A 195 -15.34 0.27 -13.66
C ARG A 195 -15.16 1.68 -13.12
N GLY A 196 -13.96 2.21 -13.31
CA GLY A 196 -13.54 3.51 -12.79
C GLY A 196 -12.75 3.41 -11.48
N ARG A 197 -11.71 4.24 -11.41
CA ARG A 197 -10.75 4.29 -10.30
C ARG A 197 -11.41 4.67 -8.98
N GLU A 198 -12.27 5.69 -9.00
CA GLU A 198 -12.92 6.21 -7.80
C GLU A 198 -13.74 5.14 -7.07
N LYS A 199 -14.54 4.37 -7.79
CA LYS A 199 -15.34 3.29 -7.20
C LYS A 199 -14.47 2.20 -6.59
N LEU A 200 -13.34 1.90 -7.25
CA LEU A 200 -12.37 0.94 -6.73
C LEU A 200 -11.73 1.49 -5.46
N HIS A 201 -11.29 2.75 -5.45
CA HIS A 201 -10.68 3.41 -4.30
C HIS A 201 -11.58 3.35 -3.06
N GLN A 202 -12.84 3.80 -3.18
CA GLN A 202 -13.82 3.74 -2.09
C GLN A 202 -14.02 2.31 -1.53
N HIS A 203 -14.03 1.33 -2.43
CA HIS A 203 -14.13 -0.07 -2.01
C HIS A 203 -12.85 -0.54 -1.30
N CYS A 204 -11.67 -0.19 -1.80
CA CYS A 204 -10.40 -0.55 -1.19
C CYS A 204 -10.21 0.12 0.17
N CYS A 205 -10.56 1.39 0.33
CA CYS A 205 -10.59 2.05 1.64
C CYS A 205 -11.42 1.26 2.66
N THR A 206 -12.63 0.82 2.27
CA THR A 206 -13.47 -0.03 3.13
C THR A 206 -12.77 -1.36 3.47
N LEU A 207 -12.16 -2.03 2.49
CA LEU A 207 -11.49 -3.31 2.72
C LEU A 207 -10.25 -3.15 3.62
N PHE A 208 -9.45 -2.09 3.44
CA PHE A 208 -8.27 -1.83 4.27
C PHE A 208 -8.66 -1.41 5.69
N ALA A 209 -9.77 -0.67 5.88
CA ALA A 209 -10.33 -0.42 7.21
C ALA A 209 -10.69 -1.73 7.93
N LEU A 210 -11.41 -2.64 7.25
CA LEU A 210 -11.76 -3.96 7.79
C LEU A 210 -10.51 -4.82 8.03
N ALA A 211 -9.49 -4.74 7.17
CA ALA A 211 -8.23 -5.43 7.36
C ALA A 211 -7.50 -4.94 8.61
N ASN A 212 -7.49 -3.64 8.87
CA ASN A 212 -6.94 -3.07 10.09
C ASN A 212 -7.66 -3.61 11.34
N LEU A 213 -8.98 -3.60 11.36
CA LEU A 213 -9.76 -4.16 12.48
C LEU A 213 -9.48 -5.66 12.66
N TYR A 214 -9.39 -6.41 11.55
CA TYR A 214 -9.06 -7.83 11.60
C TYR A 214 -7.66 -8.09 12.19
N LEU A 215 -6.66 -7.33 11.79
CA LEU A 215 -5.29 -7.46 12.28
C LEU A 215 -5.15 -6.98 13.73
N ALA A 216 -5.86 -5.92 14.12
CA ALA A 216 -5.82 -5.37 15.47
C ALA A 216 -6.70 -6.12 16.49
N ARG A 217 -7.59 -7.02 16.05
CA ARG A 217 -8.64 -7.65 16.89
C ARG A 217 -8.17 -8.24 18.22
N ASN A 218 -6.98 -8.84 18.24
CA ASN A 218 -6.44 -9.46 19.45
C ASN A 218 -5.82 -8.42 20.38
N ARG A 219 -5.29 -7.32 19.84
CA ARG A 219 -4.72 -6.21 20.62
C ARG A 219 -5.82 -5.35 21.24
N MET A 220 -6.96 -5.16 20.55
CA MET A 220 -8.12 -4.43 21.07
C MET A 220 -8.83 -5.13 22.24
N LYS A 221 -8.64 -6.45 22.41
CA LYS A 221 -9.22 -7.21 23.52
C LYS A 221 -8.46 -7.04 24.85
N VAL A 222 -7.26 -6.49 24.80
CA VAL A 222 -6.34 -6.36 25.94
C VAL A 222 -6.28 -4.89 26.42
N ALA A 223 -6.77 -3.98 25.61
CA ALA A 223 -6.90 -2.55 25.93
C ALA A 223 -8.29 -2.24 26.50
#